data_131873573a131a9822a24860fcf89b63
#
_entry.id   131873573a131a9822a24860fcf89b63
#
_cell.length_a   1.000
_cell.length_b   1.000
_cell.length_c   1.000
_cell.angle_alpha   90.00
_cell.angle_beta   90.00
_cell.angle_gamma   90.00
#
_symmetry.space_group_name_H-M   'P 1'
#
loop_
_entity.id
_entity.type
_entity.pdbx_description
1 polymer ?
#
loop_
_entity_poly.entity_id
_entity_poly.type
_entity_poly.pdbx_seq_one_letter_code
_entity_poly.pdbx_strand_id
1 'polypeptide(L)'
;VKDKFIKDQQNKLSLGSIDRRQFMTSAIAAGIAIPTALSLASDAIAATPKKGGKFRMGLGHGSTTDTLDSGTSENHFTLVNGYTFGNHLTEINNEGKLVGELAETLESDDGKTWVFNLRKGVEFHNGKTMTSEDVLASYEHHMGEKSTSAAKGSLSPVKSIKADGKYKVIMELDSPDTDFPYIVSDYHISIRPAGDMTSGIGTGGYIVQSFEPGVKSVLKRNPNYWKEGAAHFDEVELLSIVDPNARQTALMSGEIDAMDRVDLKTINLMKRNPNINIMQATGTAHYTFPMRLNVDPFGDYDLRMALKWAVDRQELVDKILLGYGAVGNDIPIGTANYFHNSDLPQREFDADKAAFHYKKSGHSGKVQLSAADAAFAGAVDAAQLMANSAKKAGIDIEVIREPNDGYWSNVWNNDAKGWCACYWGGRPAETMMF
;
A
#
# COMPACT_ATOMS: atom_id res chain seq x y z
N VAL A 1 11.72 -28.90 20.51
CA VAL A 1 12.82 -29.57 19.78
C VAL A 1 12.30 -30.21 18.50
N LYS A 2 11.24 -31.03 18.58
CA LYS A 2 10.65 -31.75 17.44
C LYS A 2 10.14 -30.78 16.34
N ASP A 3 9.39 -29.74 16.74
CA ASP A 3 8.85 -28.77 15.78
C ASP A 3 9.95 -27.98 15.06
N LYS A 4 11.01 -27.60 15.79
CA LYS A 4 12.16 -26.93 15.19
C LYS A 4 12.90 -27.84 14.19
N PHE A 5 13.02 -29.12 14.49
CA PHE A 5 13.61 -30.11 13.57
C PHE A 5 12.76 -30.26 12.31
N ILE A 6 11.45 -30.40 12.43
CA ILE A 6 10.54 -30.55 11.28
C ILE A 6 10.56 -29.30 10.39
N LYS A 7 10.54 -28.09 10.97
CA LYS A 7 10.69 -26.86 10.21
C LYS A 7 12.02 -26.77 9.45
N ASP A 8 13.12 -27.18 10.06
CA ASP A 8 14.43 -27.26 9.40
C ASP A 8 14.40 -28.24 8.21
N GLN A 9 13.78 -29.40 8.37
CA GLN A 9 13.64 -30.39 7.28
C GLN A 9 12.69 -29.86 6.16
N GLN A 10 11.63 -29.15 6.50
CA GLN A 10 10.76 -28.48 5.51
C GLN A 10 11.54 -27.42 4.71
N ASN A 11 12.34 -26.61 5.38
CA ASN A 11 13.20 -25.63 4.72
C ASN A 11 14.22 -26.30 3.79
N LYS A 12 14.85 -27.39 4.21
CA LYS A 12 15.78 -28.16 3.35
C LYS A 12 15.09 -28.76 2.13
N LEU A 13 13.86 -29.25 2.29
CA LEU A 13 13.06 -29.76 1.19
C LEU A 13 12.64 -28.63 0.24
N SER A 14 12.20 -27.49 0.75
CA SER A 14 11.81 -26.33 -0.07
C SER A 14 13.00 -25.75 -0.84
N LEU A 15 14.21 -25.80 -0.29
CA LEU A 15 15.45 -25.36 -0.94
C LEU A 15 16.07 -26.43 -1.86
N GLY A 16 15.44 -27.60 -2.00
CA GLY A 16 15.96 -28.70 -2.81
C GLY A 16 17.21 -29.37 -2.23
N SER A 17 17.59 -29.06 -0.98
CA SER A 17 18.75 -29.63 -0.31
C SER A 17 18.54 -31.09 0.12
N ILE A 18 17.29 -31.50 0.24
CA ILE A 18 16.85 -32.89 0.42
C ILE A 18 15.68 -33.19 -0.52
N ASP A 19 15.50 -34.43 -0.92
CA ASP A 19 14.34 -34.85 -1.69
C ASP A 19 13.12 -35.21 -0.80
N ARG A 20 11.95 -35.38 -1.43
CA ARG A 20 10.71 -35.75 -0.73
C ARG A 20 10.85 -37.04 0.07
N ARG A 21 11.60 -38.01 -0.44
CA ARG A 21 11.81 -39.30 0.23
C ARG A 21 12.66 -39.13 1.49
N GLN A 22 13.72 -38.35 1.41
CA GLN A 22 14.59 -38.01 2.55
C GLN A 22 13.81 -37.24 3.63
N PHE A 23 12.98 -36.28 3.22
CA PHE A 23 12.09 -35.59 4.14
C PHE A 23 11.13 -36.55 4.84
N MET A 24 10.42 -37.38 4.08
CA MET A 24 9.48 -38.37 4.62
C MET A 24 10.15 -39.31 5.62
N THR A 25 11.33 -39.82 5.28
CA THR A 25 12.11 -40.69 6.17
C THR A 25 12.44 -39.98 7.49
N SER A 26 12.91 -38.73 7.40
CA SER A 26 13.27 -37.91 8.57
C SER A 26 12.03 -37.56 9.45
N ALA A 27 10.92 -37.21 8.84
CA ALA A 27 9.69 -36.87 9.53
C ALA A 27 9.08 -38.10 10.26
N ILE A 28 9.06 -39.27 9.60
CA ILE A 28 8.58 -40.52 10.20
C ILE A 28 9.50 -40.95 11.34
N ALA A 29 10.82 -40.87 11.17
CA ALA A 29 11.79 -41.14 12.21
C ALA A 29 11.64 -40.21 13.43
N ALA A 30 11.19 -38.97 13.21
CA ALA A 30 10.84 -38.05 14.25
C ALA A 30 9.44 -38.29 14.86
N GLY A 31 8.74 -39.36 14.47
CA GLY A 31 7.44 -39.77 15.01
C GLY A 31 6.26 -38.94 14.47
N ILE A 32 6.36 -38.48 13.22
CA ILE A 32 5.23 -37.87 12.49
C ILE A 32 4.47 -38.97 11.75
N ALA A 33 3.14 -38.98 11.88
CA ALA A 33 2.30 -39.91 11.15
C ALA A 33 2.41 -39.67 9.62
N ILE A 34 2.35 -40.74 8.83
CA ILE A 34 2.53 -40.69 7.37
C ILE A 34 1.62 -39.65 6.69
N PRO A 35 0.30 -39.57 6.97
CA PRO A 35 -0.56 -38.55 6.36
C PRO A 35 -0.11 -37.11 6.65
N THR A 36 0.29 -36.88 7.90
CA THR A 36 0.79 -35.56 8.33
C THR A 36 2.14 -35.23 7.67
N ALA A 37 3.05 -36.21 7.59
CA ALA A 37 4.33 -36.04 6.92
C ALA A 37 4.15 -35.78 5.40
N LEU A 38 3.17 -36.42 4.76
CA LEU A 38 2.81 -36.16 3.37
C LEU A 38 2.27 -34.74 3.15
N SER A 39 1.40 -34.26 4.02
CA SER A 39 0.90 -32.89 4.01
C SER A 39 2.05 -31.89 4.17
N LEU A 40 2.88 -32.06 5.19
CA LEU A 40 4.04 -31.19 5.44
C LEU A 40 5.05 -31.18 4.28
N ALA A 41 5.25 -32.33 3.61
CA ALA A 41 6.10 -32.41 2.42
C ALA A 41 5.46 -31.69 1.23
N SER A 42 4.16 -31.82 1.05
CA SER A 42 3.41 -31.14 -0.02
C SER A 42 3.42 -29.63 0.17
N ASP A 43 3.21 -29.16 1.39
CA ASP A 43 3.26 -27.74 1.75
C ASP A 43 4.67 -27.16 1.52
N ALA A 44 5.74 -27.89 1.90
CA ALA A 44 7.10 -27.46 1.68
C ALA A 44 7.48 -27.40 0.18
N ILE A 45 7.02 -28.35 -0.63
CA ILE A 45 7.24 -28.35 -2.10
C ILE A 45 6.40 -27.26 -2.78
N ALA A 46 5.15 -27.04 -2.33
CA ALA A 46 4.30 -25.98 -2.85
C ALA A 46 4.86 -24.58 -2.53
N ALA A 47 5.58 -24.44 -1.41
CA ALA A 47 6.26 -23.21 -1.03
C ALA A 47 7.55 -22.93 -1.82
N THR A 48 8.02 -23.89 -2.67
CA THR A 48 9.23 -23.67 -3.48
C THR A 48 8.88 -22.86 -4.72
N PRO A 49 9.39 -21.62 -4.86
CA PRO A 49 9.13 -20.80 -6.02
C PRO A 49 9.63 -21.50 -7.31
N LYS A 50 8.80 -21.52 -8.34
CA LYS A 50 9.18 -22.00 -9.67
C LYS A 50 9.62 -20.83 -10.52
N LYS A 51 10.76 -20.97 -11.22
CA LYS A 51 11.20 -19.98 -12.20
C LYS A 51 10.49 -20.19 -13.54
N GLY A 52 10.20 -19.11 -14.22
CA GLY A 52 9.64 -19.14 -15.56
C GLY A 52 8.14 -18.79 -15.62
N GLY A 53 7.63 -18.74 -16.82
CA GLY A 53 6.23 -18.47 -17.08
C GLY A 53 5.84 -16.99 -16.95
N LYS A 54 4.53 -16.74 -17.06
CA LYS A 54 3.93 -15.42 -17.04
C LYS A 54 2.99 -15.31 -15.84
N PHE A 55 3.04 -14.17 -15.17
CA PHE A 55 2.11 -13.82 -14.08
C PHE A 55 1.26 -12.62 -14.49
N ARG A 56 -0.06 -12.73 -14.33
CA ARG A 56 -1.03 -11.70 -14.70
C ARG A 56 -1.83 -11.31 -13.47
N MET A 57 -1.78 -10.04 -13.12
CA MET A 57 -2.49 -9.51 -11.95
C MET A 57 -3.52 -8.46 -12.37
N GLY A 58 -4.78 -8.68 -12.03
CA GLY A 58 -5.85 -7.71 -12.17
C GLY A 58 -5.90 -6.78 -10.96
N LEU A 59 -5.73 -5.49 -11.19
CA LEU A 59 -5.70 -4.44 -10.17
C LEU A 59 -6.96 -3.58 -10.24
N GLY A 60 -7.56 -3.30 -9.09
CA GLY A 60 -8.83 -2.58 -8.97
C GLY A 60 -8.73 -1.07 -9.13
N HIS A 61 -7.54 -0.58 -9.46
CA HIS A 61 -7.27 0.82 -9.75
C HIS A 61 -6.60 0.97 -11.10
N GLY A 62 -6.57 2.20 -11.57
CA GLY A 62 -5.90 2.68 -12.77
C GLY A 62 -6.62 3.91 -13.29
N SER A 63 -5.86 4.80 -13.91
CA SER A 63 -6.35 6.07 -14.46
C SER A 63 -5.59 6.41 -15.73
N THR A 64 -6.24 7.11 -16.64
CA THR A 64 -5.59 7.66 -17.84
C THR A 64 -4.48 8.68 -17.51
N THR A 65 -4.46 9.17 -16.26
CA THR A 65 -3.43 10.09 -15.74
C THR A 65 -2.24 9.37 -15.09
N ASP A 66 -2.22 8.04 -15.05
CA ASP A 66 -1.13 7.27 -14.45
C ASP A 66 0.19 7.49 -15.18
N THR A 67 1.28 7.52 -14.42
CA THR A 67 2.64 7.66 -14.94
C THR A 67 3.58 6.64 -14.32
N LEU A 68 4.81 6.56 -14.79
CA LEU A 68 5.88 5.76 -14.20
C LEU A 68 6.75 6.57 -13.22
N ASP A 69 6.39 7.82 -12.94
CA ASP A 69 6.98 8.62 -11.87
C ASP A 69 6.42 8.14 -10.52
N SER A 70 7.28 7.53 -9.70
CA SER A 70 6.86 7.05 -8.38
C SER A 70 6.36 8.16 -7.46
N GLY A 71 6.88 9.38 -7.61
CA GLY A 71 6.45 10.54 -6.82
C GLY A 71 4.98 10.91 -7.00
N THR A 72 4.36 10.49 -8.11
CA THR A 72 2.95 10.74 -8.44
C THR A 72 2.06 9.51 -8.29
N SER A 73 2.55 8.45 -7.64
CA SER A 73 1.82 7.18 -7.46
C SER A 73 0.71 7.32 -6.40
N GLU A 74 -0.54 7.45 -6.83
CA GLU A 74 -1.69 7.68 -5.94
C GLU A 74 -2.67 6.49 -5.91
N ASN A 75 -2.45 5.48 -6.73
CA ASN A 75 -3.34 4.33 -6.82
C ASN A 75 -2.57 3.01 -6.85
N HIS A 76 -3.28 1.91 -6.61
CA HIS A 76 -2.66 0.60 -6.44
C HIS A 76 -2.01 0.07 -7.72
N PHE A 77 -2.48 0.48 -8.92
CA PHE A 77 -1.85 0.09 -10.19
C PHE A 77 -0.44 0.70 -10.33
N THR A 78 -0.30 2.00 -10.08
CA THR A 78 1.01 2.68 -10.15
C THR A 78 1.94 2.23 -9.02
N LEU A 79 1.40 2.00 -7.82
CA LEU A 79 2.16 1.50 -6.66
C LEU A 79 2.76 0.12 -6.94
N VAL A 80 1.98 -0.83 -7.44
CA VAL A 80 2.47 -2.19 -7.76
C VAL A 80 3.48 -2.14 -8.91
N ASN A 81 3.27 -1.30 -9.92
CA ASN A 81 4.27 -1.02 -10.95
C ASN A 81 5.58 -0.55 -10.31
N GLY A 82 5.52 0.47 -9.43
CA GLY A 82 6.67 1.03 -8.74
C GLY A 82 7.52 -0.02 -8.02
N TYR A 83 6.90 -0.89 -7.23
CA TYR A 83 7.59 -2.02 -6.56
C TYR A 83 8.12 -3.09 -7.53
N THR A 84 7.54 -3.21 -8.71
CA THR A 84 7.96 -4.22 -9.67
C THR A 84 9.27 -3.82 -10.37
N PHE A 85 9.44 -2.55 -10.73
CA PHE A 85 10.60 -2.05 -11.46
C PHE A 85 11.58 -1.19 -10.63
N GLY A 86 11.21 -0.79 -9.39
CA GLY A 86 12.02 0.04 -8.51
C GLY A 86 12.41 -0.64 -7.21
N ASN A 87 13.39 -0.05 -6.52
CA ASN A 87 13.77 -0.36 -5.14
C ASN A 87 14.03 0.95 -4.39
N HIS A 88 14.08 0.87 -3.05
CA HIS A 88 14.24 1.98 -2.10
C HIS A 88 15.53 1.82 -1.30
N LEU A 89 15.86 2.77 -0.45
CA LEU A 89 17.01 2.59 0.45
C LEU A 89 16.76 1.49 1.48
N THR A 90 15.54 1.40 1.98
CA THR A 90 15.07 0.37 2.92
C THR A 90 13.77 -0.24 2.42
N GLU A 91 13.40 -1.40 2.94
CA GLU A 91 12.13 -2.06 2.65
C GLU A 91 11.49 -2.66 3.92
N ILE A 92 10.20 -2.89 3.87
CA ILE A 92 9.48 -3.70 4.85
C ILE A 92 9.37 -5.11 4.28
N ASN A 93 10.03 -6.06 4.91
CA ASN A 93 10.04 -7.45 4.45
C ASN A 93 8.70 -8.17 4.74
N ASN A 94 8.58 -9.42 4.26
CA ASN A 94 7.37 -10.25 4.44
C ASN A 94 7.04 -10.55 5.91
N GLU A 95 7.97 -10.32 6.84
CA GLU A 95 7.75 -10.45 8.28
C GLU A 95 7.28 -9.14 8.93
N GLY A 96 7.10 -8.07 8.12
CA GLY A 96 6.74 -6.74 8.60
C GLY A 96 7.89 -5.97 9.26
N LYS A 97 9.15 -6.40 9.03
CA LYS A 97 10.33 -5.76 9.61
C LYS A 97 10.99 -4.85 8.61
N LEU A 98 11.44 -3.70 9.10
CA LEU A 98 12.30 -2.81 8.35
C LEU A 98 13.69 -3.46 8.15
N VAL A 99 14.16 -3.48 6.92
CA VAL A 99 15.49 -3.99 6.53
C VAL A 99 16.12 -3.07 5.49
N GLY A 100 17.43 -3.14 5.36
CA GLY A 100 18.14 -2.45 4.28
C GLY A 100 17.78 -3.07 2.92
N GLU A 101 17.51 -2.22 1.91
CA GLU A 101 17.28 -2.64 0.53
C GLU A 101 18.47 -2.21 -0.35
N LEU A 102 18.44 -1.06 -1.01
CA LEU A 102 19.60 -0.52 -1.73
C LEU A 102 20.69 0.00 -0.81
N ALA A 103 20.35 0.39 0.42
CA ALA A 103 21.30 0.55 1.50
C ALA A 103 21.57 -0.83 2.13
N GLU A 104 22.82 -1.29 2.10
CA GLU A 104 23.23 -2.53 2.74
C GLU A 104 23.19 -2.40 4.26
N THR A 105 23.60 -1.24 4.77
CA THR A 105 23.51 -0.88 6.19
C THR A 105 23.01 0.55 6.35
N LEU A 106 22.37 0.81 7.47
CA LEU A 106 21.93 2.12 7.90
C LEU A 106 22.24 2.28 9.40
N GLU A 107 22.67 3.45 9.79
CA GLU A 107 23.09 3.74 11.18
C GLU A 107 22.89 5.21 11.54
N SER A 108 22.60 5.45 12.80
CA SER A 108 22.55 6.78 13.39
C SER A 108 22.82 6.66 14.89
N ASP A 109 23.68 7.50 15.42
CA ASP A 109 23.97 7.56 16.87
C ASP A 109 23.00 8.50 17.62
N ASP A 110 22.40 9.43 16.91
CA ASP A 110 21.60 10.53 17.48
C ASP A 110 20.15 10.59 16.99
N GLY A 111 19.77 9.68 16.08
CA GLY A 111 18.48 9.69 15.38
C GLY A 111 18.30 10.87 14.41
N LYS A 112 19.29 11.75 14.29
CA LYS A 112 19.25 12.97 13.49
C LYS A 112 20.14 12.88 12.25
N THR A 113 21.32 12.30 12.40
CA THR A 113 22.28 12.10 11.33
C THR A 113 22.24 10.64 10.91
N TRP A 114 21.65 10.36 9.76
CA TRP A 114 21.51 9.02 9.21
C TRP A 114 22.56 8.75 8.15
N VAL A 115 23.28 7.64 8.28
CA VAL A 115 24.28 7.18 7.33
C VAL A 115 23.76 5.93 6.61
N PHE A 116 23.68 5.98 5.28
CA PHE A 116 23.28 4.87 4.42
C PHE A 116 24.48 4.41 3.60
N ASN A 117 24.95 3.18 3.85
CA ASN A 117 25.99 2.55 3.05
C ASN A 117 25.34 1.76 1.92
N LEU A 118 25.54 2.18 0.68
CA LEU A 118 24.88 1.63 -0.50
C LEU A 118 25.50 0.30 -0.94
N ARG A 119 24.67 -0.61 -1.42
CA ARG A 119 25.12 -1.85 -2.07
C ARG A 119 25.96 -1.53 -3.30
N LYS A 120 27.06 -2.25 -3.46
CA LYS A 120 27.92 -2.14 -4.63
C LYS A 120 27.46 -3.10 -5.72
N GLY A 121 27.64 -2.69 -6.98
CA GLY A 121 27.33 -3.53 -8.14
C GLY A 121 25.84 -3.63 -8.50
N VAL A 122 24.97 -2.84 -7.87
CA VAL A 122 23.58 -2.72 -8.29
C VAL A 122 23.53 -1.94 -9.62
N GLU A 123 22.83 -2.50 -10.60
CA GLU A 123 22.65 -1.88 -11.90
C GLU A 123 21.20 -1.46 -12.12
N PHE A 124 21.01 -0.31 -12.72
CA PHE A 124 19.73 0.06 -13.31
C PHE A 124 19.43 -0.76 -14.57
N HIS A 125 18.19 -0.80 -14.99
CA HIS A 125 17.75 -1.53 -16.19
C HIS A 125 18.46 -1.10 -17.48
N ASN A 126 19.04 0.08 -17.52
CA ASN A 126 19.87 0.59 -18.64
C ASN A 126 21.35 0.23 -18.53
N GLY A 127 21.75 -0.56 -17.55
CA GLY A 127 23.14 -0.99 -17.33
C GLY A 127 24.02 0.02 -16.58
N LYS A 128 23.49 1.19 -16.20
CA LYS A 128 24.23 2.14 -15.35
C LYS A 128 24.35 1.59 -13.94
N THR A 129 25.54 1.56 -13.37
CA THR A 129 25.74 1.22 -11.96
C THR A 129 25.19 2.33 -11.05
N MET A 130 24.38 1.94 -10.06
CA MET A 130 23.84 2.85 -9.04
C MET A 130 24.95 3.42 -8.14
N THR A 131 24.84 4.69 -7.83
CA THR A 131 25.77 5.41 -6.94
C THR A 131 25.02 6.39 -6.05
N SER A 132 25.75 7.03 -5.14
CA SER A 132 25.21 8.11 -4.29
C SER A 132 24.64 9.30 -5.09
N GLU A 133 25.14 9.57 -6.29
CA GLU A 133 24.59 10.62 -7.17
C GLU A 133 23.14 10.33 -7.56
N ASP A 134 22.80 9.06 -7.81
CA ASP A 134 21.45 8.64 -8.16
C ASP A 134 20.49 8.80 -6.98
N VAL A 135 20.97 8.52 -5.78
CA VAL A 135 20.20 8.75 -4.55
C VAL A 135 19.94 10.24 -4.37
N LEU A 136 20.96 11.08 -4.46
CA LEU A 136 20.81 12.54 -4.35
C LEU A 136 19.80 13.08 -5.37
N ALA A 137 19.93 12.67 -6.64
CA ALA A 137 19.04 13.10 -7.71
C ALA A 137 17.58 12.65 -7.47
N SER A 138 17.37 11.43 -6.95
CA SER A 138 16.04 10.93 -6.62
C SER A 138 15.39 11.74 -5.50
N TYR A 139 16.13 12.04 -4.43
CA TYR A 139 15.61 12.86 -3.35
C TYR A 139 15.35 14.31 -3.77
N GLU A 140 16.21 14.90 -4.61
CA GLU A 140 15.98 16.24 -5.18
C GLU A 140 14.68 16.28 -6.00
N HIS A 141 14.37 15.22 -6.77
CA HIS A 141 13.11 15.11 -7.49
C HIS A 141 11.88 15.20 -6.56
N HIS A 142 11.96 14.61 -5.37
CA HIS A 142 10.87 14.65 -4.40
C HIS A 142 10.84 15.94 -3.58
N MET A 143 11.99 16.48 -3.19
CA MET A 143 12.11 17.61 -2.25
C MET A 143 12.20 18.97 -2.95
N GLY A 144 12.60 19.01 -4.22
CA GLY A 144 12.82 20.23 -4.98
C GLY A 144 11.64 21.21 -4.87
N GLU A 145 11.92 22.51 -5.01
CA GLU A 145 10.91 23.57 -4.84
C GLU A 145 9.66 23.35 -5.72
N LYS A 146 9.89 22.91 -6.96
CA LYS A 146 8.83 22.67 -7.96
C LYS A 146 8.29 21.24 -7.94
N SER A 147 8.70 20.43 -6.99
CA SER A 147 8.26 19.04 -6.91
C SER A 147 6.76 18.93 -6.64
N THR A 148 6.11 18.08 -7.41
CA THR A 148 4.70 17.66 -7.23
C THR A 148 4.61 16.29 -6.55
N SER A 149 5.71 15.76 -6.03
CA SER A 149 5.74 14.47 -5.36
C SER A 149 4.89 14.45 -4.10
N ALA A 150 4.08 13.42 -3.94
CA ALA A 150 3.31 13.17 -2.73
C ALA A 150 4.21 12.91 -1.50
N ALA A 151 5.46 12.46 -1.71
CA ALA A 151 6.44 12.29 -0.63
C ALA A 151 7.05 13.59 -0.12
N LYS A 152 6.80 14.75 -0.77
CA LYS A 152 7.44 16.03 -0.41
C LYS A 152 7.21 16.39 1.08
N GLY A 153 5.98 16.19 1.56
CA GLY A 153 5.62 16.45 2.96
C GLY A 153 6.40 15.56 3.93
N SER A 154 6.44 14.26 3.67
CA SER A 154 7.15 13.28 4.51
C SER A 154 8.67 13.48 4.54
N LEU A 155 9.24 14.08 3.50
CA LEU A 155 10.66 14.42 3.42
C LEU A 155 10.98 15.82 3.94
N SER A 156 10.00 16.60 4.37
CA SER A 156 10.21 17.96 4.88
C SER A 156 11.17 18.05 6.09
N PRO A 157 11.31 17.02 6.97
CA PRO A 157 12.29 17.06 8.05
C PRO A 157 13.75 16.90 7.57
N VAL A 158 13.99 16.54 6.31
CA VAL A 158 15.34 16.36 5.78
C VAL A 158 15.96 17.72 5.46
N LYS A 159 16.93 18.10 6.31
CA LYS A 159 17.65 19.37 6.19
C LYS A 159 18.73 19.35 5.12
N SER A 160 19.45 18.24 4.99
CA SER A 160 20.48 18.09 3.98
C SER A 160 20.73 16.64 3.60
N ILE A 161 21.12 16.42 2.34
CA ILE A 161 21.56 15.13 1.82
C ILE A 161 22.92 15.33 1.16
N LYS A 162 23.90 14.48 1.50
CA LYS A 162 25.27 14.58 0.98
C LYS A 162 25.82 13.21 0.64
N ALA A 163 26.54 13.14 -0.49
CA ALA A 163 27.38 12.00 -0.80
C ALA A 163 28.69 12.06 -0.02
N ASP A 164 29.09 10.93 0.58
CA ASP A 164 30.43 10.73 1.14
C ASP A 164 31.11 9.60 0.34
N GLY A 165 31.62 9.97 -0.81
CA GLY A 165 32.12 9.03 -1.81
C GLY A 165 30.99 8.37 -2.61
N LYS A 166 31.34 7.35 -3.40
CA LYS A 166 30.48 6.74 -4.42
C LYS A 166 29.33 5.91 -3.85
N TYR A 167 29.48 5.37 -2.64
CA TYR A 167 28.55 4.39 -2.08
C TYR A 167 28.11 4.70 -0.64
N LYS A 168 28.15 5.98 -0.27
CA LYS A 168 27.67 6.39 1.04
C LYS A 168 26.88 7.71 0.92
N VAL A 169 25.73 7.76 1.56
CA VAL A 169 24.85 8.94 1.64
C VAL A 169 24.64 9.27 3.11
N ILE A 170 24.73 10.54 3.43
CA ILE A 170 24.46 11.08 4.76
C ILE A 170 23.28 12.03 4.66
N MET A 171 22.25 11.78 5.47
CA MET A 171 21.07 12.62 5.59
C MET A 171 21.02 13.23 6.99
N GLU A 172 20.90 14.54 7.06
CA GLU A 172 20.72 15.29 8.31
C GLU A 172 19.28 15.75 8.42
N LEU A 173 18.62 15.45 9.54
CA LEU A 173 17.26 15.87 9.84
C LEU A 173 17.26 17.17 10.68
N ASP A 174 16.15 17.90 10.67
CA ASP A 174 15.97 19.08 11.53
C ASP A 174 15.88 18.69 13.01
N SER A 175 15.27 17.56 13.32
CA SER A 175 15.16 16.99 14.67
C SER A 175 15.39 15.48 14.64
N PRO A 176 15.76 14.85 15.78
CA PRO A 176 15.87 13.40 15.84
C PRO A 176 14.56 12.68 15.49
N ASP A 177 14.65 11.69 14.62
CA ASP A 177 13.56 10.79 14.24
C ASP A 177 14.12 9.37 14.05
N THR A 178 13.79 8.47 14.96
CA THR A 178 14.22 7.06 14.91
C THR A 178 13.43 6.24 13.89
N ASP A 179 12.29 6.75 13.42
CA ASP A 179 11.44 6.10 12.42
C ASP A 179 11.72 6.57 10.99
N PHE A 180 12.64 7.51 10.81
CA PHE A 180 13.06 7.99 9.49
C PHE A 180 13.40 6.87 8.49
N PRO A 181 14.04 5.74 8.90
CA PRO A 181 14.25 4.60 8.02
C PRO A 181 12.97 3.97 7.44
N TYR A 182 11.83 4.11 8.10
CA TYR A 182 10.53 3.72 7.53
C TYR A 182 10.06 4.70 6.45
N ILE A 183 10.31 6.01 6.66
CA ILE A 183 9.94 7.04 5.67
C ILE A 183 10.66 6.78 4.34
N VAL A 184 11.95 6.45 4.37
CA VAL A 184 12.72 6.18 3.15
C VAL A 184 12.41 4.83 2.48
N SER A 185 11.52 4.01 3.07
CA SER A 185 10.95 2.82 2.44
C SER A 185 9.63 3.10 1.71
N ASP A 186 9.13 4.33 1.73
CA ASP A 186 7.86 4.69 1.12
C ASP A 186 7.91 4.49 -0.40
N TYR A 187 6.83 3.94 -0.95
CA TYR A 187 6.75 3.55 -2.36
C TYR A 187 6.92 4.70 -3.36
N HIS A 188 6.76 5.95 -2.92
CA HIS A 188 7.06 7.10 -3.77
C HIS A 188 8.58 7.31 -3.93
N ILE A 189 9.39 6.95 -2.92
CA ILE A 189 10.80 7.33 -2.83
C ILE A 189 11.70 6.25 -3.43
N SER A 190 11.39 5.78 -4.63
CA SER A 190 12.25 4.81 -5.32
C SER A 190 13.48 5.48 -5.95
N ILE A 191 14.61 4.77 -5.90
CA ILE A 191 15.86 5.29 -6.46
C ILE A 191 15.89 5.09 -7.97
N ARG A 192 16.16 6.19 -8.69
CA ARG A 192 16.17 6.27 -10.14
C ARG A 192 17.55 6.74 -10.65
N PRO A 193 17.91 6.47 -11.91
CA PRO A 193 19.14 7.00 -12.46
C PRO A 193 19.08 8.52 -12.58
N ALA A 194 20.14 9.21 -12.14
CA ALA A 194 20.23 10.66 -12.26
C ALA A 194 19.96 11.11 -13.70
N GLY A 195 19.02 12.04 -13.86
CA GLY A 195 18.56 12.56 -15.15
C GLY A 195 17.37 11.82 -15.76
N ASP A 196 16.87 10.73 -15.13
CA ASP A 196 15.70 10.01 -15.60
C ASP A 196 14.83 9.48 -14.43
N MET A 197 13.86 10.29 -14.04
CA MET A 197 12.97 9.99 -12.90
C MET A 197 11.62 9.37 -13.32
N THR A 198 11.30 9.39 -14.61
CA THR A 198 9.92 9.14 -15.09
C THR A 198 9.77 8.03 -16.13
N SER A 199 10.86 7.51 -16.70
CA SER A 199 10.79 6.50 -17.77
C SER A 199 10.45 5.09 -17.31
N GLY A 200 10.45 4.82 -15.99
CA GLY A 200 10.29 3.46 -15.44
C GLY A 200 11.60 2.65 -15.41
N ILE A 201 12.75 3.28 -15.67
CA ILE A 201 14.06 2.68 -15.43
C ILE A 201 14.32 2.67 -13.93
N GLY A 202 14.54 1.50 -13.36
CA GLY A 202 14.83 1.31 -11.94
C GLY A 202 15.85 0.18 -11.74
N THR A 203 15.96 -0.29 -10.50
CA THR A 203 16.86 -1.38 -10.09
C THR A 203 16.10 -2.67 -9.79
N GLY A 204 14.78 -2.70 -10.01
CA GLY A 204 13.88 -3.76 -9.59
C GLY A 204 13.99 -5.06 -10.39
N GLY A 205 13.21 -6.04 -9.97
CA GLY A 205 13.24 -7.40 -10.52
C GLY A 205 12.70 -7.54 -11.94
N TYR A 206 11.98 -6.50 -12.44
CA TYR A 206 11.38 -6.54 -13.76
C TYR A 206 11.57 -5.20 -14.49
N ILE A 207 11.80 -5.30 -15.79
CA ILE A 207 12.05 -4.19 -16.72
C ILE A 207 10.77 -3.88 -17.47
N VAL A 208 10.31 -2.64 -17.43
CA VAL A 208 9.14 -2.17 -18.18
C VAL A 208 9.38 -2.32 -19.67
N GLN A 209 8.51 -3.05 -20.35
CA GLN A 209 8.52 -3.21 -21.81
C GLN A 209 7.49 -2.28 -22.48
N SER A 210 6.32 -2.16 -21.86
CA SER A 210 5.28 -1.22 -22.26
C SER A 210 4.46 -0.80 -21.06
N PHE A 211 3.98 0.44 -21.10
CA PHE A 211 3.07 1.00 -20.12
C PHE A 211 1.98 1.79 -20.86
N GLU A 212 0.75 1.42 -20.62
CA GLU A 212 -0.44 2.12 -21.11
C GLU A 212 -1.22 2.62 -19.89
N PRO A 213 -1.25 3.94 -19.64
CA PRO A 213 -1.89 4.53 -18.47
C PRO A 213 -3.33 4.08 -18.30
N GLY A 214 -3.69 3.64 -17.08
CA GLY A 214 -5.03 3.16 -16.76
C GLY A 214 -5.44 1.85 -17.44
N VAL A 215 -4.57 1.18 -18.15
CA VAL A 215 -4.89 -0.05 -18.91
C VAL A 215 -3.99 -1.21 -18.52
N LYS A 216 -2.69 -1.11 -18.83
CA LYS A 216 -1.80 -2.26 -18.70
C LYS A 216 -0.32 -1.87 -18.62
N SER A 217 0.44 -2.65 -17.87
CA SER A 217 1.90 -2.68 -17.90
C SER A 217 2.40 -4.09 -18.21
N VAL A 218 3.37 -4.21 -19.10
CA VAL A 218 4.06 -5.46 -19.43
C VAL A 218 5.52 -5.32 -19.01
N LEU A 219 5.98 -6.26 -18.22
CA LEU A 219 7.33 -6.22 -17.66
C LEU A 219 8.01 -7.59 -17.88
N LYS A 220 9.31 -7.56 -18.20
CA LYS A 220 10.14 -8.76 -18.31
C LYS A 220 11.11 -8.86 -17.18
N ARG A 221 11.47 -10.10 -16.80
CA ARG A 221 12.47 -10.35 -15.77
C ARG A 221 13.76 -9.60 -16.09
N ASN A 222 14.31 -8.93 -15.07
CA ASN A 222 15.65 -8.37 -15.09
C ASN A 222 16.67 -9.51 -14.90
N PRO A 223 17.50 -9.82 -15.91
CA PRO A 223 18.49 -10.90 -15.79
C PRO A 223 19.60 -10.56 -14.78
N ASN A 224 19.83 -9.27 -14.53
CA ASN A 224 20.88 -8.76 -13.64
C ASN A 224 20.32 -8.27 -12.30
N TYR A 225 19.15 -8.81 -11.88
CA TYR A 225 18.57 -8.38 -10.61
C TYR A 225 19.48 -8.78 -9.44
N TRP A 226 19.87 -7.81 -8.65
CA TRP A 226 20.82 -7.94 -7.54
C TRP A 226 20.31 -8.79 -6.37
N LYS A 227 18.97 -8.86 -6.19
CA LYS A 227 18.34 -9.59 -5.07
C LYS A 227 18.16 -11.05 -5.45
N GLU A 228 18.97 -11.94 -4.85
CA GLU A 228 18.88 -13.37 -5.09
C GLU A 228 17.54 -13.96 -4.62
N GLY A 229 17.08 -14.99 -5.31
CA GLY A 229 15.84 -15.70 -4.94
C GLY A 229 14.55 -14.90 -5.18
N ALA A 230 14.59 -13.85 -5.97
CA ALA A 230 13.44 -13.04 -6.36
C ALA A 230 13.23 -13.05 -7.89
N ALA A 231 12.21 -12.34 -8.38
CA ALA A 231 11.85 -12.23 -9.80
C ALA A 231 11.70 -13.59 -10.49
N HIS A 232 10.78 -14.41 -10.00
CA HIS A 232 10.63 -15.81 -10.44
C HIS A 232 10.00 -15.95 -11.83
N PHE A 233 9.05 -15.10 -12.23
CA PHE A 233 8.39 -15.17 -13.53
C PHE A 233 9.25 -14.58 -14.65
N ASP A 234 9.09 -15.07 -15.88
CA ASP A 234 9.77 -14.50 -17.05
C ASP A 234 9.13 -13.17 -17.47
N GLU A 235 7.80 -13.07 -17.29
CA GLU A 235 7.00 -11.91 -17.65
C GLU A 235 5.94 -11.66 -16.58
N VAL A 236 5.66 -10.38 -16.33
CA VAL A 236 4.57 -9.91 -15.48
C VAL A 236 3.68 -8.99 -16.29
N GLU A 237 2.38 -9.22 -16.26
CA GLU A 237 1.36 -8.27 -16.73
C GLU A 237 0.57 -7.74 -15.55
N LEU A 238 0.55 -6.45 -15.41
CA LEU A 238 -0.31 -5.74 -14.48
C LEU A 238 -1.45 -5.10 -15.29
N LEU A 239 -2.69 -5.51 -15.00
CA LEU A 239 -3.87 -5.06 -15.73
C LEU A 239 -4.74 -4.21 -14.82
N SER A 240 -5.07 -3.00 -15.25
CA SER A 240 -6.07 -2.18 -14.59
C SER A 240 -7.46 -2.69 -14.98
N ILE A 241 -8.12 -3.39 -14.06
CA ILE A 241 -9.50 -3.86 -14.24
C ILE A 241 -10.34 -3.27 -13.11
N VAL A 242 -10.79 -2.04 -13.30
CA VAL A 242 -11.43 -1.24 -12.23
C VAL A 242 -12.77 -1.85 -11.80
N ASP A 243 -13.57 -2.37 -12.75
CA ASP A 243 -14.84 -3.02 -12.43
C ASP A 243 -14.60 -4.33 -11.65
N PRO A 244 -15.15 -4.49 -10.43
CA PRO A 244 -14.90 -5.66 -9.59
C PRO A 244 -15.50 -6.95 -10.17
N ASN A 245 -16.61 -6.89 -10.92
CA ASN A 245 -17.22 -8.07 -11.54
C ASN A 245 -16.40 -8.55 -12.74
N ALA A 246 -15.90 -7.62 -13.57
CA ALA A 246 -14.99 -7.94 -14.68
C ALA A 246 -13.69 -8.56 -14.15
N ARG A 247 -13.11 -8.00 -13.10
CA ARG A 247 -11.87 -8.49 -12.46
C ARG A 247 -12.07 -9.90 -11.87
N GLN A 248 -13.19 -10.14 -11.18
CA GLN A 248 -13.54 -11.45 -10.66
C GLN A 248 -13.75 -12.47 -11.79
N THR A 249 -14.45 -12.07 -12.87
CA THR A 249 -14.70 -12.93 -14.03
C THR A 249 -13.38 -13.33 -14.69
N ALA A 250 -12.45 -12.39 -14.87
CA ALA A 250 -11.13 -12.66 -15.43
C ALA A 250 -10.34 -13.66 -14.56
N LEU A 251 -10.42 -13.58 -13.22
CA LEU A 251 -9.81 -14.58 -12.34
C LEU A 251 -10.49 -15.94 -12.45
N MET A 252 -11.82 -15.97 -12.46
CA MET A 252 -12.57 -17.22 -12.53
C MET A 252 -12.37 -17.97 -13.86
N SER A 253 -12.16 -17.25 -14.96
CA SER A 253 -11.87 -17.81 -16.28
C SER A 253 -10.39 -18.18 -16.49
N GLY A 254 -9.50 -17.77 -15.57
CA GLY A 254 -8.05 -17.98 -15.72
C GLY A 254 -7.39 -16.99 -16.71
N GLU A 255 -8.05 -15.89 -17.02
CA GLU A 255 -7.45 -14.79 -17.80
C GLU A 255 -6.41 -14.04 -17.00
N ILE A 256 -6.59 -13.94 -15.68
CA ILE A 256 -5.60 -13.45 -14.71
C ILE A 256 -5.31 -14.51 -13.64
N ASP A 257 -4.15 -14.42 -13.02
CA ASP A 257 -3.65 -15.39 -12.03
C ASP A 257 -3.88 -14.92 -10.58
N ALA A 258 -4.01 -13.60 -10.39
CA ALA A 258 -4.30 -12.98 -9.11
C ALA A 258 -5.11 -11.69 -9.29
N MET A 259 -5.82 -11.29 -8.25
CA MET A 259 -6.48 -9.99 -8.19
C MET A 259 -6.40 -9.40 -6.78
N ASP A 260 -6.43 -8.09 -6.70
CA ASP A 260 -6.64 -7.36 -5.46
C ASP A 260 -8.11 -6.98 -5.25
N ARG A 261 -8.43 -6.41 -4.09
CA ARG A 261 -9.71 -5.74 -3.80
C ARG A 261 -10.92 -6.59 -4.19
N VAL A 262 -11.00 -7.78 -3.60
CA VAL A 262 -12.14 -8.70 -3.78
C VAL A 262 -13.45 -8.01 -3.38
N ASP A 263 -14.47 -8.09 -4.25
CA ASP A 263 -15.81 -7.65 -3.87
C ASP A 263 -16.37 -8.56 -2.77
N LEU A 264 -16.56 -7.98 -1.60
CA LEU A 264 -17.02 -8.69 -0.40
C LEU A 264 -18.42 -9.30 -0.59
N LYS A 265 -19.25 -8.74 -1.47
CA LYS A 265 -20.59 -9.27 -1.82
C LYS A 265 -20.50 -10.65 -2.50
N THR A 266 -19.40 -10.90 -3.20
CA THR A 266 -19.21 -12.13 -4.01
C THR A 266 -18.20 -13.11 -3.42
N ILE A 267 -17.53 -12.77 -2.32
CA ILE A 267 -16.46 -13.57 -1.72
C ILE A 267 -16.90 -15.01 -1.42
N ASN A 268 -18.14 -15.21 -0.97
CA ASN A 268 -18.67 -16.55 -0.69
C ASN A 268 -18.84 -17.41 -1.94
N LEU A 269 -19.05 -16.81 -3.10
CA LEU A 269 -19.06 -17.52 -4.38
C LEU A 269 -17.65 -17.95 -4.77
N MET A 270 -16.67 -17.05 -4.61
CA MET A 270 -15.27 -17.34 -4.91
C MET A 270 -14.71 -18.45 -4.03
N LYS A 271 -15.04 -18.45 -2.73
CA LYS A 271 -14.64 -19.51 -1.76
C LYS A 271 -15.12 -20.92 -2.16
N ARG A 272 -16.12 -21.06 -3.02
CA ARG A 272 -16.59 -22.36 -3.51
C ARG A 272 -15.74 -22.92 -4.64
N ASN A 273 -14.91 -22.10 -5.27
CA ASN A 273 -14.00 -22.57 -6.33
C ASN A 273 -12.71 -23.11 -5.69
N PRO A 274 -12.43 -24.43 -5.81
CA PRO A 274 -11.26 -25.05 -5.18
C PRO A 274 -9.91 -24.57 -5.77
N ASN A 275 -9.94 -23.93 -6.94
CA ASN A 275 -8.75 -23.41 -7.60
C ASN A 275 -8.42 -21.96 -7.19
N ILE A 276 -9.24 -21.33 -6.34
CA ILE A 276 -9.04 -19.97 -5.88
C ILE A 276 -8.67 -19.99 -4.40
N ASN A 277 -7.55 -19.39 -4.08
CA ASN A 277 -7.14 -19.13 -2.69
C ASN A 277 -7.45 -17.68 -2.33
N ILE A 278 -8.25 -17.48 -1.26
CA ILE A 278 -8.56 -16.15 -0.74
C ILE A 278 -7.65 -15.88 0.44
N MET A 279 -6.80 -14.88 0.27
CA MET A 279 -5.91 -14.40 1.33
C MET A 279 -6.50 -13.18 2.00
N GLN A 280 -6.48 -13.17 3.32
CA GLN A 280 -6.91 -12.06 4.17
C GLN A 280 -5.75 -11.65 5.06
N ALA A 281 -5.45 -10.36 5.09
CA ALA A 281 -4.50 -9.77 6.00
C ALA A 281 -5.20 -8.71 6.86
N THR A 282 -4.86 -8.67 8.14
CA THR A 282 -5.27 -7.59 9.06
C THR A 282 -4.08 -6.65 9.23
N GLY A 283 -4.31 -5.36 9.12
CA GLY A 283 -3.27 -4.36 9.21
C GLY A 283 -3.81 -2.96 9.53
N THR A 284 -3.06 -1.94 9.19
CA THR A 284 -3.38 -0.53 9.44
C THR A 284 -4.09 0.16 8.27
N ALA A 285 -4.42 -0.57 7.20
CA ALA A 285 -5.21 -0.03 6.09
C ALA A 285 -6.62 0.39 6.56
N HIS A 286 -7.08 1.56 6.12
CA HIS A 286 -8.37 2.09 6.54
C HIS A 286 -9.01 3.00 5.50
N TYR A 287 -10.34 3.13 5.56
CA TYR A 287 -11.14 4.04 4.74
C TYR A 287 -11.49 5.29 5.51
N THR A 288 -11.45 6.42 4.85
CA THR A 288 -11.68 7.74 5.45
C THR A 288 -12.50 8.65 4.56
N PHE A 289 -13.03 9.69 5.18
CA PHE A 289 -13.68 10.83 4.51
C PHE A 289 -13.06 12.11 5.08
N PRO A 290 -11.81 12.44 4.69
CA PRO A 290 -11.11 13.58 5.26
C PRO A 290 -11.70 14.90 4.81
N MET A 291 -11.71 15.87 5.73
CA MET A 291 -12.14 17.24 5.51
C MET A 291 -10.92 18.17 5.46
N ARG A 292 -10.78 18.97 4.42
CA ARG A 292 -9.69 19.95 4.28
C ARG A 292 -10.00 21.19 5.09
N LEU A 293 -9.16 21.48 6.09
CA LEU A 293 -9.41 22.57 7.05
C LEU A 293 -9.27 23.97 6.43
N ASN A 294 -8.56 24.09 5.33
CA ASN A 294 -8.32 25.32 4.57
C ASN A 294 -9.36 25.58 3.47
N VAL A 295 -10.41 24.74 3.39
CA VAL A 295 -11.48 24.85 2.38
C VAL A 295 -12.81 25.05 3.09
N ASP A 296 -13.51 26.13 2.75
CA ASP A 296 -14.85 26.40 3.29
C ASP A 296 -15.85 25.29 2.88
N PRO A 297 -16.73 24.85 3.79
CA PRO A 297 -16.94 25.35 5.16
C PRO A 297 -16.15 24.55 6.24
N PHE A 298 -15.20 23.71 5.87
CA PHE A 298 -14.56 22.72 6.76
C PHE A 298 -13.52 23.33 7.71
N GLY A 299 -13.19 24.61 7.60
CA GLY A 299 -12.43 25.35 8.61
C GLY A 299 -13.17 25.49 9.95
N ASP A 300 -14.51 25.44 9.95
CA ASP A 300 -15.30 25.52 11.17
C ASP A 300 -15.25 24.23 11.98
N TYR A 301 -14.85 24.34 13.24
CA TYR A 301 -14.71 23.20 14.15
C TYR A 301 -16.04 22.51 14.44
N ASP A 302 -17.10 23.30 14.70
CA ASP A 302 -18.39 22.75 15.09
C ASP A 302 -19.07 22.05 13.91
N LEU A 303 -18.89 22.52 12.67
CA LEU A 303 -19.36 21.80 11.49
C LEU A 303 -18.67 20.43 11.37
N ARG A 304 -17.35 20.37 11.52
CA ARG A 304 -16.64 19.07 11.48
C ARG A 304 -17.11 18.14 12.59
N MET A 305 -17.33 18.66 13.79
CA MET A 305 -17.87 17.86 14.90
C MET A 305 -19.28 17.36 14.62
N ALA A 306 -20.13 18.18 14.02
CA ALA A 306 -21.48 17.78 13.59
C ALA A 306 -21.41 16.59 12.62
N LEU A 307 -20.55 16.70 11.59
CA LEU A 307 -20.38 15.64 10.60
C LEU A 307 -19.81 14.34 11.22
N LYS A 308 -18.86 14.46 12.16
CA LYS A 308 -18.29 13.29 12.87
C LYS A 308 -19.31 12.57 13.75
N TRP A 309 -20.20 13.30 14.46
CA TRP A 309 -21.27 12.70 15.26
C TRP A 309 -22.41 12.15 14.42
N ALA A 310 -22.59 12.63 13.19
CA ALA A 310 -23.63 12.20 12.28
C ALA A 310 -23.35 10.89 11.55
N VAL A 311 -22.13 10.32 11.68
CA VAL A 311 -21.74 9.07 11.00
C VAL A 311 -22.06 7.85 11.86
N ASP A 312 -22.90 6.95 11.33
CA ASP A 312 -23.12 5.62 11.88
C ASP A 312 -22.04 4.65 11.34
N ARG A 313 -20.93 4.57 12.07
CA ARG A 313 -19.75 3.78 11.66
C ARG A 313 -20.01 2.29 11.67
N GLN A 314 -20.86 1.82 12.59
CA GLN A 314 -21.21 0.41 12.64
C GLN A 314 -22.05 0.01 11.41
N GLU A 315 -22.98 0.87 10.99
CA GLU A 315 -23.76 0.64 9.76
C GLU A 315 -22.84 0.56 8.52
N LEU A 316 -21.78 1.37 8.46
CA LEU A 316 -20.79 1.30 7.37
C LEU A 316 -20.03 -0.03 7.38
N VAL A 317 -19.59 -0.50 8.55
CA VAL A 317 -18.92 -1.82 8.66
C VAL A 317 -19.87 -2.95 8.25
N ASP A 318 -21.11 -2.92 8.70
CA ASP A 318 -22.07 -4.00 8.45
C ASP A 318 -22.50 -4.04 6.97
N LYS A 319 -22.77 -2.89 6.36
CA LYS A 319 -23.37 -2.82 5.02
C LYS A 319 -22.33 -2.70 3.89
N ILE A 320 -21.22 -2.01 4.12
CA ILE A 320 -20.19 -1.79 3.11
C ILE A 320 -19.10 -2.86 3.22
N LEU A 321 -18.62 -3.11 4.44
CA LEU A 321 -17.54 -4.07 4.67
C LEU A 321 -18.05 -5.48 4.99
N LEU A 322 -19.36 -5.68 5.11
CA LEU A 322 -20.00 -6.99 5.39
C LEU A 322 -19.35 -7.73 6.56
N GLY A 323 -18.92 -7.00 7.59
CA GLY A 323 -18.22 -7.52 8.76
C GLY A 323 -16.73 -7.82 8.56
N TYR A 324 -16.15 -7.54 7.38
CA TYR A 324 -14.71 -7.72 7.13
C TYR A 324 -13.88 -6.48 7.52
N GLY A 325 -14.22 -5.83 8.61
CA GLY A 325 -13.54 -4.65 9.10
C GLY A 325 -13.86 -4.36 10.54
N ALA A 326 -13.31 -3.29 11.06
CA ALA A 326 -13.59 -2.77 12.38
C ALA A 326 -13.92 -1.27 12.31
N VAL A 327 -14.63 -0.79 13.33
CA VAL A 327 -14.98 0.63 13.44
C VAL A 327 -13.73 1.43 13.79
N GLY A 328 -13.43 2.48 13.02
CA GLY A 328 -12.42 3.48 13.36
C GLY A 328 -12.96 4.54 14.33
N ASN A 329 -12.08 5.39 14.86
CA ASN A 329 -12.45 6.45 15.83
C ASN A 329 -11.97 7.84 15.41
N ASP A 330 -12.03 8.15 14.13
CA ASP A 330 -11.55 9.42 13.51
C ASP A 330 -10.08 9.73 13.77
N ILE A 331 -9.29 8.70 14.01
CA ILE A 331 -7.84 8.75 14.16
C ILE A 331 -7.19 7.70 13.25
N PRO A 332 -6.03 7.98 12.66
CA PRO A 332 -5.34 7.03 11.77
C PRO A 332 -4.67 5.87 12.55
N ILE A 333 -4.45 6.05 13.86
CA ILE A 333 -3.78 5.07 14.72
C ILE A 333 -4.78 4.01 15.19
N GLY A 334 -4.83 2.89 14.48
CA GLY A 334 -5.70 1.76 14.78
C GLY A 334 -5.14 0.82 15.86
N THR A 335 -5.94 -0.18 16.24
CA THR A 335 -5.60 -1.14 17.32
C THR A 335 -4.38 -2.02 17.02
N ALA A 336 -3.95 -2.10 15.76
CA ALA A 336 -2.75 -2.83 15.37
C ALA A 336 -1.45 -2.03 15.57
N ASN A 337 -1.57 -0.75 15.90
CA ASN A 337 -0.44 0.15 16.06
C ASN A 337 -0.01 0.24 17.52
N TYR A 338 1.30 0.34 17.78
CA TYR A 338 1.87 0.42 19.14
C TYR A 338 1.37 1.63 19.93
N PHE A 339 1.18 2.78 19.27
CA PHE A 339 0.70 4.02 19.90
C PHE A 339 -0.82 4.14 19.98
N HIS A 340 -1.55 3.05 19.74
CA HIS A 340 -3.01 3.06 19.90
C HIS A 340 -3.40 3.37 21.35
N ASN A 341 -4.18 4.43 21.54
CA ASN A 341 -4.73 4.78 22.85
C ASN A 341 -6.12 4.17 23.01
N SER A 342 -6.21 3.08 23.78
CA SER A 342 -7.47 2.38 24.09
C SER A 342 -8.40 3.18 25.03
N ASP A 343 -7.87 4.20 25.71
CA ASP A 343 -8.67 5.02 26.67
C ASP A 343 -9.48 6.10 25.95
N LEU A 344 -9.25 6.33 24.65
CA LEU A 344 -10.06 7.24 23.87
C LEU A 344 -11.48 6.68 23.70
N PRO A 345 -12.51 7.41 24.16
CA PRO A 345 -13.89 6.94 24.01
C PRO A 345 -14.24 6.80 22.52
N GLN A 346 -14.85 5.68 22.16
CA GLN A 346 -15.36 5.47 20.81
C GLN A 346 -16.44 6.49 20.49
N ARG A 347 -16.28 7.23 19.38
CA ARG A 347 -17.34 8.12 18.90
C ARG A 347 -18.39 7.29 18.18
N GLU A 348 -19.54 7.17 18.83
CA GLU A 348 -20.73 6.53 18.27
C GLU A 348 -21.60 7.56 17.52
N PHE A 349 -22.55 7.08 16.73
CA PHE A 349 -23.57 7.94 16.12
C PHE A 349 -24.43 8.58 17.21
N ASP A 350 -24.57 9.92 17.13
CA ASP A 350 -25.38 10.68 18.08
C ASP A 350 -26.02 11.88 17.34
N ALA A 351 -27.29 11.72 16.98
CA ALA A 351 -28.01 12.72 16.21
C ALA A 351 -28.20 14.04 16.97
N ASP A 352 -28.36 13.98 18.31
CA ASP A 352 -28.57 15.17 19.14
C ASP A 352 -27.28 15.99 19.25
N LYS A 353 -26.13 15.36 19.46
CA LYS A 353 -24.83 16.02 19.44
C LYS A 353 -24.51 16.57 18.05
N ALA A 354 -24.80 15.81 17.00
CA ALA A 354 -24.63 16.28 15.63
C ALA A 354 -25.46 17.55 15.37
N ALA A 355 -26.74 17.54 15.73
CA ALA A 355 -27.62 18.71 15.58
C ALA A 355 -27.19 19.91 16.44
N PHE A 356 -26.72 19.68 17.68
CA PHE A 356 -26.15 20.71 18.53
C PHE A 356 -24.97 21.42 17.87
N HIS A 357 -23.99 20.65 17.42
CA HIS A 357 -22.80 21.20 16.77
C HIS A 357 -23.14 21.86 15.43
N TYR A 358 -24.06 21.28 14.64
CA TYR A 358 -24.49 21.87 13.37
C TYR A 358 -25.14 23.25 13.58
N LYS A 359 -26.02 23.36 14.56
CA LYS A 359 -26.62 24.68 14.93
C LYS A 359 -25.55 25.67 15.40
N LYS A 360 -24.58 25.22 16.17
CA LYS A 360 -23.50 26.05 16.73
C LYS A 360 -22.54 26.55 15.65
N SER A 361 -22.30 25.78 14.59
CA SER A 361 -21.48 26.22 13.46
C SER A 361 -22.08 27.36 12.67
N GLY A 362 -23.41 27.58 12.79
CA GLY A 362 -24.13 28.58 11.99
C GLY A 362 -24.20 28.22 10.48
N HIS A 363 -23.70 27.06 10.10
CA HIS A 363 -23.79 26.65 8.70
C HIS A 363 -25.22 26.39 8.28
N SER A 364 -25.54 26.78 7.07
CA SER A 364 -26.84 26.52 6.44
C SER A 364 -26.64 26.09 4.99
N GLY A 365 -27.46 25.16 4.55
CA GLY A 365 -27.38 24.62 3.19
C GLY A 365 -26.73 23.24 3.13
N LYS A 366 -26.40 22.82 1.91
CA LYS A 366 -25.87 21.53 1.64
C LYS A 366 -24.35 21.47 1.91
N VAL A 367 -23.91 20.35 2.46
CA VAL A 367 -22.47 20.02 2.59
C VAL A 367 -22.11 18.99 1.53
N GLN A 368 -21.18 19.31 0.64
CA GLN A 368 -20.82 18.43 -0.47
C GLN A 368 -19.80 17.39 -0.03
N LEU A 369 -20.06 16.12 -0.38
CA LEU A 369 -19.15 14.98 -0.20
C LEU A 369 -18.90 14.30 -1.56
N SER A 370 -17.70 14.44 -2.08
CA SER A 370 -17.26 13.76 -3.32
C SER A 370 -16.90 12.31 -3.04
N ALA A 371 -17.44 11.37 -3.83
CA ALA A 371 -17.15 9.95 -3.70
C ALA A 371 -17.11 9.23 -5.05
N ALA A 372 -16.19 8.29 -5.19
CA ALA A 372 -16.13 7.33 -6.28
C ALA A 372 -15.63 5.98 -5.78
N ASP A 373 -16.00 4.89 -6.45
CA ASP A 373 -15.54 3.55 -6.08
C ASP A 373 -14.04 3.35 -6.38
N ALA A 374 -13.40 4.29 -7.06
CA ALA A 374 -11.94 4.40 -7.15
C ALA A 374 -11.29 4.66 -5.79
N ALA A 375 -11.97 5.30 -4.82
CA ALA A 375 -11.46 5.45 -3.46
C ALA A 375 -11.43 4.09 -2.73
N PHE A 376 -12.57 3.41 -2.72
CA PHE A 376 -12.71 2.01 -2.27
C PHE A 376 -14.05 1.46 -2.75
N ALA A 377 -14.15 0.14 -2.87
CA ALA A 377 -15.38 -0.50 -3.31
C ALA A 377 -16.56 -0.16 -2.39
N GLY A 378 -17.62 0.42 -2.95
CA GLY A 378 -18.77 0.89 -2.19
C GLY A 378 -18.63 2.27 -1.54
N ALA A 379 -17.63 3.08 -1.94
CA ALA A 379 -17.44 4.43 -1.39
C ALA A 379 -18.65 5.35 -1.64
N VAL A 380 -19.28 5.24 -2.81
CA VAL A 380 -20.51 6.01 -3.12
C VAL A 380 -21.66 5.56 -2.22
N ASP A 381 -21.83 4.26 -2.02
CA ASP A 381 -22.86 3.72 -1.12
C ASP A 381 -22.60 4.15 0.34
N ALA A 382 -21.32 4.12 0.78
CA ALA A 382 -20.91 4.59 2.10
C ALA A 382 -21.26 6.08 2.29
N ALA A 383 -20.93 6.93 1.33
CA ALA A 383 -21.28 8.34 1.36
C ALA A 383 -22.80 8.55 1.45
N GLN A 384 -23.57 7.74 0.73
CA GLN A 384 -25.04 7.80 0.77
C GLN A 384 -25.60 7.36 2.14
N LEU A 385 -25.02 6.34 2.77
CA LEU A 385 -25.38 5.95 4.15
C LEU A 385 -25.07 7.06 5.15
N MET A 386 -23.90 7.71 5.01
CA MET A 386 -23.56 8.88 5.82
C MET A 386 -24.55 10.03 5.64
N ALA A 387 -24.94 10.33 4.40
CA ALA A 387 -25.95 11.34 4.14
C ALA A 387 -27.31 10.99 4.77
N ASN A 388 -27.71 9.72 4.73
CA ASN A 388 -28.96 9.26 5.35
C ASN A 388 -28.91 9.34 6.89
N SER A 389 -27.81 8.98 7.52
CA SER A 389 -27.66 9.12 8.98
C SER A 389 -27.62 10.60 9.41
N ALA A 390 -26.95 11.47 8.64
CA ALA A 390 -26.85 12.90 8.91
C ALA A 390 -28.20 13.62 8.84
N LYS A 391 -29.13 13.19 8.00
CA LYS A 391 -30.49 13.72 7.93
C LYS A 391 -31.24 13.61 9.25
N LYS A 392 -30.96 12.62 10.09
CA LYS A 392 -31.54 12.48 11.43
C LYS A 392 -31.16 13.64 12.35
N ALA A 393 -30.03 14.31 12.07
CA ALA A 393 -29.57 15.50 12.78
C ALA A 393 -29.91 16.81 12.04
N GLY A 394 -30.68 16.76 10.97
CA GLY A 394 -31.05 17.94 10.17
C GLY A 394 -29.91 18.44 9.26
N ILE A 395 -28.90 17.62 9.01
CA ILE A 395 -27.75 17.96 8.15
C ILE A 395 -28.02 17.40 6.75
N ASP A 396 -27.95 18.27 5.74
CA ASP A 396 -28.13 17.89 4.33
C ASP A 396 -26.77 17.69 3.66
N ILE A 397 -26.35 16.42 3.50
CA ILE A 397 -25.15 16.06 2.76
C ILE A 397 -25.52 15.74 1.32
N GLU A 398 -24.95 16.49 0.37
CA GLU A 398 -25.06 16.24 -1.06
C GLU A 398 -23.89 15.36 -1.52
N VAL A 399 -24.19 14.10 -1.84
CA VAL A 399 -23.19 13.18 -2.37
C VAL A 399 -22.95 13.48 -3.85
N ILE A 400 -21.73 13.89 -4.17
CA ILE A 400 -21.28 14.10 -5.54
C ILE A 400 -20.61 12.82 -6.02
N ARG A 401 -21.28 12.08 -6.90
CA ARG A 401 -20.68 10.90 -7.54
C ARG A 401 -19.68 11.35 -8.60
N GLU A 402 -18.41 11.11 -8.32
CA GLU A 402 -17.30 11.45 -9.21
C GLU A 402 -16.97 10.28 -10.17
N PRO A 403 -16.37 10.55 -11.32
CA PRO A 403 -15.82 9.51 -12.18
C PRO A 403 -14.71 8.73 -11.47
N ASN A 404 -14.58 7.42 -11.76
CA ASN A 404 -13.45 6.63 -11.26
C ASN A 404 -12.14 7.06 -11.92
N ASP A 405 -12.18 7.31 -13.24
CA ASP A 405 -11.02 7.80 -13.97
C ASP A 405 -10.67 9.23 -13.56
N GLY A 406 -9.40 9.46 -13.28
CA GLY A 406 -8.90 10.76 -12.81
C GLY A 406 -9.32 11.13 -11.38
N TYR A 407 -9.91 10.24 -10.59
CA TYR A 407 -10.37 10.55 -9.23
C TYR A 407 -9.25 11.11 -8.35
N TRP A 408 -8.10 10.48 -8.37
CA TRP A 408 -6.96 10.88 -7.55
C TRP A 408 -6.41 12.25 -7.95
N SER A 409 -6.30 12.52 -9.25
CA SER A 409 -5.80 13.81 -9.76
C SER A 409 -6.83 14.94 -9.63
N ASN A 410 -8.12 14.66 -9.91
CA ASN A 410 -9.14 15.68 -10.06
C ASN A 410 -9.97 15.92 -8.79
N VAL A 411 -9.97 14.97 -7.86
CA VAL A 411 -10.73 15.05 -6.61
C VAL A 411 -9.81 15.06 -5.41
N TRP A 412 -8.98 14.00 -5.24
CA TRP A 412 -8.06 13.90 -4.10
C TRP A 412 -7.01 15.03 -4.10
N ASN A 413 -6.32 15.24 -5.19
CA ASN A 413 -5.29 16.28 -5.33
C ASN A 413 -5.86 17.66 -5.75
N ASN A 414 -7.17 17.84 -5.65
CA ASN A 414 -7.81 19.11 -5.96
C ASN A 414 -8.22 19.84 -4.67
N ASP A 415 -7.55 20.95 -4.39
CA ASP A 415 -7.80 21.75 -3.18
C ASP A 415 -9.21 22.31 -3.09
N ALA A 416 -9.92 22.48 -4.23
CA ALA A 416 -11.32 22.91 -4.23
C ALA A 416 -12.31 21.83 -3.74
N LYS A 417 -11.87 20.55 -3.64
CA LYS A 417 -12.68 19.45 -3.13
C LYS A 417 -12.47 19.30 -1.62
N GLY A 418 -13.25 20.02 -0.84
CA GLY A 418 -13.06 20.13 0.62
C GLY A 418 -13.32 18.85 1.41
N TRP A 419 -14.14 17.91 0.90
CA TRP A 419 -14.50 16.67 1.58
C TRP A 419 -14.69 15.55 0.57
N CYS A 420 -13.95 14.46 0.69
CA CYS A 420 -14.01 13.35 -0.26
C CYS A 420 -13.72 12.00 0.38
N ALA A 421 -14.17 10.92 -0.28
CA ALA A 421 -13.82 9.57 0.09
C ALA A 421 -12.35 9.28 -0.20
N CYS A 422 -11.67 8.55 0.68
CA CYS A 422 -10.28 8.16 0.52
C CYS A 422 -10.00 6.81 1.19
N TYR A 423 -8.94 6.14 0.76
CA TYR A 423 -8.35 5.03 1.50
C TYR A 423 -6.89 5.33 1.83
N TRP A 424 -6.42 4.74 2.89
CA TRP A 424 -5.01 4.73 3.24
C TRP A 424 -4.51 3.30 3.23
N GLY A 425 -3.44 3.05 2.47
CA GLY A 425 -2.71 1.80 2.55
C GLY A 425 -2.12 1.60 3.95
N GLY A 426 -1.89 0.36 4.34
CA GLY A 426 -1.26 0.09 5.63
C GLY A 426 0.13 0.71 5.69
N ARG A 427 0.43 1.41 6.79
CA ARG A 427 1.73 1.99 7.08
C ARG A 427 2.28 1.38 8.35
N PRO A 428 3.57 0.98 8.39
CA PRO A 428 4.16 0.33 9.56
C PRO A 428 4.50 1.29 10.69
N ALA A 429 4.74 2.56 10.38
CA ALA A 429 5.10 3.59 11.36
C ALA A 429 4.13 4.78 11.34
N GLU A 430 3.93 5.40 12.48
CA GLU A 430 3.03 6.54 12.66
C GLU A 430 3.47 7.75 11.86
N THR A 431 4.76 8.01 11.79
CA THR A 431 5.36 9.10 11.01
C THR A 431 5.05 9.03 9.51
N MET A 432 4.63 7.86 9.02
CA MET A 432 4.15 7.69 7.65
C MET A 432 2.64 7.97 7.52
N MET A 433 1.94 8.28 8.61
CA MET A 433 0.49 8.49 8.68
C MET A 433 0.12 9.96 8.83
N PHE A 434 1.07 10.82 9.18
CA PHE A 434 0.88 12.24 9.49
C PHE A 434 1.66 13.15 8.54
#